data_b4a7ac5460fbb9e1d95aef4a3fbecf3e
#
_entry.id   b4a7ac5460fbb9e1d95aef4a3fbecf3e
#
_cell.length_a   1.000
_cell.length_b   1.000
_cell.length_c   1.000
_cell.angle_alpha   90.00
_cell.angle_beta   90.00
_cell.angle_gamma   90.00
#
_symmetry.space_group_name_H-M   'P 1'
#
loop_
_entity.id
_entity.type
_entity.pdbx_description
1 polymer ?
#
loop_
_entity_poly.entity_id
_entity_poly.type
_entity_poly.pdbx_seq_one_letter_code
_entity_poly.pdbx_strand_id
1 'polypeptide(L)'
;LKKPEFIISTAMNFFMIAAWFSTYSYFADYLNRAKNMDNTTVSYMLFIFGIVGVVANFVAGKMMNKSVTKTTLFFLTGTIIVPLLLYYTTDMFFTTIIIVGLWGFMYSPSFLNASTYMISSAPEAMEFANSLATSFGNLGVSIGTTLGGIIIIKYGVEFTPWLTFIFGILAISMIGLRAILENKKHSN
;
A
#
# COMPACT_ATOMS: atom_id res chain seq x y z
N LEU A 1 19.42 12.01 11.80
CA LEU A 1 18.05 11.57 12.17
C LEU A 1 17.06 12.72 12.37
N LYS A 2 17.52 13.97 12.58
CA LYS A 2 16.65 15.16 12.61
C LYS A 2 16.44 15.79 11.24
N LYS A 3 16.85 15.10 10.14
CA LYS A 3 16.66 15.59 8.78
C LYS A 3 15.17 15.58 8.45
N PRO A 4 14.60 16.68 7.94
CA PRO A 4 13.17 16.74 7.58
C PRO A 4 12.77 15.64 6.59
N GLU A 5 13.64 15.29 5.66
CA GLU A 5 13.42 14.25 4.67
C GLU A 5 13.20 12.86 5.31
N PHE A 6 13.93 12.57 6.39
CA PHE A 6 13.77 11.32 7.12
C PHE A 6 12.44 11.24 7.87
N ILE A 7 12.06 12.34 8.53
CA ILE A 7 10.77 12.42 9.24
C ILE A 7 9.61 12.25 8.27
N ILE A 8 9.66 12.94 7.14
CA ILE A 8 8.62 12.83 6.08
C ILE A 8 8.57 11.43 5.50
N SER A 9 9.73 10.77 5.26
CA SER A 9 9.77 9.40 4.77
C SER A 9 9.21 8.39 5.79
N THR A 10 9.42 8.64 7.08
CA THR A 10 8.83 7.84 8.16
C THR A 10 7.30 7.98 8.19
N ALA A 11 6.79 9.20 8.07
CA ALA A 11 5.35 9.47 7.98
C ALA A 11 4.74 8.83 6.72
N MET A 12 5.43 8.91 5.58
CA MET A 12 5.03 8.23 4.34
C MET A 12 4.90 6.73 4.55
N ASN A 13 5.92 6.09 5.14
CA ASN A 13 5.91 4.65 5.43
C ASN A 13 4.71 4.26 6.31
N PHE A 14 4.45 5.02 7.37
CA PHE A 14 3.29 4.81 8.24
C PHE A 14 1.96 4.89 7.47
N PHE A 15 1.72 5.98 6.72
CA PHE A 15 0.47 6.17 5.98
C PHE A 15 0.30 5.13 4.87
N MET A 16 1.38 4.76 4.20
CA MET A 16 1.37 3.76 3.15
C MET A 16 0.94 2.39 3.70
N ILE A 17 1.51 1.96 4.83
CA ILE A 17 1.17 0.70 5.46
C ILE A 17 -0.25 0.73 6.06
N ALA A 18 -0.65 1.85 6.66
CA ALA A 18 -2.03 2.02 7.13
C ALA A 18 -3.04 1.94 5.98
N ALA A 19 -2.72 2.53 4.82
CA ALA A 19 -3.55 2.42 3.63
C ALA A 19 -3.76 0.94 3.22
N TRP A 20 -2.70 0.15 3.18
CA TRP A 20 -2.82 -1.24 2.76
C TRP A 20 -3.64 -2.08 3.71
N PHE A 21 -3.33 -2.00 4.98
CA PHE A 21 -3.95 -2.87 5.98
C PHE A 21 -5.39 -2.47 6.32
N SER A 22 -5.83 -1.28 5.94
CA SER A 22 -7.23 -0.87 6.11
C SER A 22 -8.22 -1.69 5.24
N THR A 23 -7.79 -2.17 4.07
CA THR A 23 -8.63 -3.03 3.21
C THR A 23 -8.10 -4.47 3.17
N TYR A 24 -6.79 -4.67 3.06
CA TYR A 24 -6.22 -6.02 2.91
C TYR A 24 -6.53 -6.94 4.09
N SER A 25 -6.54 -6.43 5.32
CA SER A 25 -6.89 -7.22 6.51
C SER A 25 -8.30 -7.83 6.43
N TYR A 26 -9.17 -7.25 5.63
CA TYR A 26 -10.57 -7.64 5.45
C TYR A 26 -10.87 -8.15 4.04
N PHE A 27 -9.83 -8.46 3.25
CA PHE A 27 -9.99 -8.77 1.84
C PHE A 27 -10.84 -10.02 1.60
N ALA A 28 -10.65 -11.09 2.38
CA ALA A 28 -11.48 -12.29 2.29
C ALA A 28 -12.95 -11.99 2.64
N ASP A 29 -13.18 -11.20 3.71
CA ASP A 29 -14.51 -10.78 4.12
C ASP A 29 -15.18 -9.87 3.06
N TYR A 30 -14.38 -9.00 2.42
CA TYR A 30 -14.84 -8.18 1.29
C TYR A 30 -15.34 -9.03 0.12
N LEU A 31 -14.56 -10.03 -0.31
CA LEU A 31 -14.97 -10.92 -1.40
C LEU A 31 -16.19 -11.75 -1.05
N ASN A 32 -16.27 -12.22 0.19
CA ASN A 32 -17.40 -13.02 0.66
C ASN A 32 -18.67 -12.19 0.78
N ARG A 33 -18.62 -11.04 1.49
CA ARG A 33 -19.82 -10.26 1.83
C ARG A 33 -20.23 -9.22 0.79
N ALA A 34 -19.23 -8.52 0.20
CA ALA A 34 -19.50 -7.47 -0.78
C ALA A 34 -19.58 -8.01 -2.22
N LYS A 35 -18.98 -9.18 -2.50
CA LYS A 35 -18.98 -9.80 -3.83
C LYS A 35 -19.76 -11.13 -3.87
N ASN A 36 -20.41 -11.53 -2.78
CA ASN A 36 -21.20 -12.75 -2.65
C ASN A 36 -20.48 -14.02 -3.08
N MET A 37 -19.15 -14.09 -2.86
CA MET A 37 -18.33 -15.25 -3.22
C MET A 37 -18.33 -16.28 -2.09
N ASP A 38 -18.40 -17.56 -2.46
CA ASP A 38 -18.23 -18.66 -1.51
C ASP A 38 -16.77 -18.78 -1.05
N ASN A 39 -16.53 -19.48 0.05
CA ASN A 39 -15.19 -19.61 0.64
C ASN A 39 -14.18 -20.28 -0.29
N THR A 40 -14.62 -21.20 -1.17
CA THR A 40 -13.75 -21.85 -2.14
C THR A 40 -13.29 -20.85 -3.20
N THR A 41 -14.20 -20.06 -3.73
CA THR A 41 -13.90 -18.98 -4.70
C THR A 41 -13.00 -17.91 -4.06
N VAL A 42 -13.27 -17.49 -2.83
CA VAL A 42 -12.40 -16.57 -2.09
C VAL A 42 -10.98 -17.13 -1.97
N SER A 43 -10.82 -18.42 -1.67
CA SER A 43 -9.50 -19.05 -1.58
C SER A 43 -8.75 -19.00 -2.93
N TYR A 44 -9.42 -19.23 -4.05
CA TYR A 44 -8.81 -19.08 -5.38
C TYR A 44 -8.42 -17.62 -5.67
N MET A 45 -9.24 -16.65 -5.28
CA MET A 45 -8.91 -15.23 -5.44
C MET A 45 -7.66 -14.84 -4.66
N LEU A 46 -7.56 -15.28 -3.40
CA LEU A 46 -6.37 -15.05 -2.56
C LEU A 46 -5.13 -15.72 -3.15
N PHE A 47 -5.28 -16.91 -3.74
CA PHE A 47 -4.19 -17.62 -4.40
C PHE A 47 -3.69 -16.87 -5.66
N ILE A 48 -4.62 -16.39 -6.51
CA ILE A 48 -4.30 -15.57 -7.68
C ILE A 48 -3.59 -14.28 -7.24
N PHE A 49 -4.13 -13.58 -6.23
CA PHE A 49 -3.52 -12.39 -5.64
C PHE A 49 -2.06 -12.66 -5.23
N GLY A 50 -1.81 -13.76 -4.52
CA GLY A 50 -0.48 -14.13 -4.06
C GLY A 50 0.48 -14.46 -5.21
N ILE A 51 0.09 -15.31 -6.18
CA ILE A 51 0.94 -15.69 -7.31
C ILE A 51 1.32 -14.48 -8.16
N VAL A 52 0.34 -13.65 -8.50
CA VAL A 52 0.60 -12.43 -9.27
C VAL A 52 1.52 -11.49 -8.50
N GLY A 53 1.34 -11.42 -7.17
CA GLY A 53 2.22 -10.66 -6.29
C GLY A 53 3.67 -11.13 -6.32
N VAL A 54 3.92 -12.44 -6.37
CA VAL A 54 5.29 -12.97 -6.51
C VAL A 54 5.93 -12.48 -7.80
N VAL A 55 5.23 -12.58 -8.93
CA VAL A 55 5.70 -12.07 -10.23
C VAL A 55 5.98 -10.57 -10.16
N ALA A 56 5.10 -9.80 -9.52
CA ALA A 56 5.23 -8.36 -9.36
C ALA A 56 6.49 -7.95 -8.60
N ASN A 57 6.92 -8.74 -7.59
CA ASN A 57 8.15 -8.44 -6.85
C ASN A 57 9.39 -8.47 -7.75
N PHE A 58 9.48 -9.39 -8.72
CA PHE A 58 10.59 -9.40 -9.69
C PHE A 58 10.57 -8.16 -10.60
N VAL A 59 9.38 -7.73 -11.02
CA VAL A 59 9.22 -6.50 -11.83
C VAL A 59 9.63 -5.28 -11.01
N ALA A 60 9.15 -5.17 -9.78
CA ALA A 60 9.45 -4.07 -8.88
C ALA A 60 10.95 -3.97 -8.57
N GLY A 61 11.64 -5.09 -8.33
CA GLY A 61 13.07 -5.12 -8.11
C GLY A 61 13.86 -4.49 -9.28
N LYS A 62 13.49 -4.84 -10.52
CA LYS A 62 14.08 -4.24 -11.72
C LYS A 62 13.77 -2.73 -11.85
N MET A 63 12.56 -2.32 -11.49
CA MET A 63 12.17 -0.91 -11.53
C MET A 63 12.88 -0.09 -10.44
N MET A 64 13.05 -0.63 -9.24
CA MET A 64 13.75 0.05 -8.14
C MET A 64 15.22 0.33 -8.45
N ASN A 65 15.90 -0.52 -9.21
CA ASN A 65 17.26 -0.28 -9.68
C ASN A 65 17.37 0.99 -10.56
N LYS A 66 16.28 1.41 -11.20
CA LYS A 66 16.25 2.64 -12.01
C LYS A 66 15.85 3.86 -11.19
N SER A 67 14.85 3.74 -10.33
CA SER A 67 14.36 4.84 -9.48
C SER A 67 13.46 4.32 -8.37
N VAL A 68 13.93 4.39 -7.13
CA VAL A 68 13.15 4.02 -5.95
C VAL A 68 11.88 4.88 -5.87
N THR A 69 12.01 6.20 -5.99
CA THR A 69 10.86 7.13 -5.87
C THR A 69 9.78 6.89 -6.90
N LYS A 70 10.14 6.75 -8.19
CA LYS A 70 9.14 6.50 -9.25
C LYS A 70 8.48 5.14 -9.08
N THR A 71 9.23 4.12 -8.68
CA THR A 71 8.71 2.77 -8.44
C THR A 71 7.74 2.77 -7.26
N THR A 72 8.13 3.41 -6.15
CA THR A 72 7.26 3.54 -4.98
C THR A 72 5.96 4.27 -5.33
N LEU A 73 6.04 5.38 -6.05
CA LEU A 73 4.87 6.15 -6.47
C LEU A 73 3.94 5.33 -7.39
N PHE A 74 4.50 4.58 -8.34
CA PHE A 74 3.73 3.73 -9.25
C PHE A 74 2.94 2.65 -8.49
N PHE A 75 3.61 1.86 -7.65
CA PHE A 75 2.96 0.79 -6.91
C PHE A 75 1.99 1.34 -5.85
N LEU A 76 2.34 2.42 -5.16
CA LEU A 76 1.45 3.07 -4.20
C LEU A 76 0.18 3.57 -4.89
N THR A 77 0.30 4.28 -6.01
CA THR A 77 -0.86 4.78 -6.76
C THR A 77 -1.77 3.63 -7.20
N GLY A 78 -1.20 2.55 -7.74
CA GLY A 78 -1.97 1.37 -8.11
C GLY A 78 -2.66 0.72 -6.91
N THR A 79 -1.95 0.59 -5.79
CA THR A 79 -2.49 -0.05 -4.58
C THR A 79 -3.65 0.73 -3.96
N ILE A 80 -3.72 2.05 -4.12
CA ILE A 80 -4.85 2.86 -3.62
C ILE A 80 -6.00 2.97 -4.60
N ILE A 81 -5.73 2.90 -5.92
CA ILE A 81 -6.78 3.03 -6.93
C ILE A 81 -7.48 1.68 -7.19
N VAL A 82 -6.71 0.59 -7.30
CA VAL A 82 -7.27 -0.70 -7.71
C VAL A 82 -8.36 -1.23 -6.75
N PRO A 83 -8.23 -1.14 -5.39
CA PRO A 83 -9.32 -1.53 -4.50
C PRO A 83 -10.60 -0.73 -4.72
N LEU A 84 -10.52 0.55 -5.14
CA LEU A 84 -11.72 1.33 -5.48
C LEU A 84 -12.44 0.77 -6.70
N LEU A 85 -11.74 0.13 -7.64
CA LEU A 85 -12.40 -0.54 -8.77
C LEU A 85 -13.28 -1.69 -8.29
N LEU A 86 -12.91 -2.40 -7.22
CA LEU A 86 -13.78 -3.41 -6.62
C LEU A 86 -15.05 -2.81 -6.04
N TYR A 87 -14.98 -1.60 -5.48
CA TYR A 87 -16.16 -0.90 -4.96
C TYR A 87 -17.16 -0.54 -6.08
N TYR A 88 -16.65 -0.06 -7.22
CA TYR A 88 -17.50 0.40 -8.32
C TYR A 88 -17.92 -0.69 -9.32
N THR A 89 -17.31 -1.88 -9.27
CA THR A 89 -17.66 -2.97 -10.20
C THR A 89 -18.80 -3.81 -9.65
N THR A 90 -19.66 -4.25 -10.57
CA THR A 90 -20.70 -5.25 -10.30
C THR A 90 -20.10 -6.62 -9.97
N ASP A 91 -20.90 -7.52 -9.41
CA ASP A 91 -20.50 -8.87 -8.96
C ASP A 91 -20.18 -9.84 -10.11
N MET A 92 -19.53 -9.35 -11.15
CA MET A 92 -19.07 -10.18 -12.27
C MET A 92 -17.77 -10.91 -11.90
N PHE A 93 -17.82 -12.22 -11.85
CA PHE A 93 -16.70 -13.09 -11.48
C PHE A 93 -15.41 -12.79 -12.25
N PHE A 94 -15.48 -12.71 -13.58
CA PHE A 94 -14.30 -12.44 -14.41
C PHE A 94 -13.69 -11.04 -14.17
N THR A 95 -14.52 -10.05 -14.00
CA THR A 95 -14.05 -8.68 -13.69
C THR A 95 -13.34 -8.66 -12.34
N THR A 96 -13.90 -9.36 -11.34
CA THR A 96 -13.30 -9.44 -10.00
C THR A 96 -11.95 -10.15 -10.04
N ILE A 97 -11.80 -11.26 -10.80
CA ILE A 97 -10.50 -11.95 -10.97
C ILE A 97 -9.43 -10.99 -11.50
N ILE A 98 -9.76 -10.24 -12.55
CA ILE A 98 -8.82 -9.31 -13.19
C ILE A 98 -8.39 -8.23 -12.19
N ILE A 99 -9.34 -7.65 -11.46
CA ILE A 99 -9.05 -6.59 -10.49
C ILE A 99 -8.25 -7.15 -9.31
N VAL A 100 -8.58 -8.33 -8.81
CA VAL A 100 -7.83 -9.01 -7.73
C VAL A 100 -6.39 -9.31 -8.16
N GLY A 101 -6.19 -9.81 -9.38
CA GLY A 101 -4.85 -10.02 -9.93
C GLY A 101 -4.07 -8.70 -10.06
N LEU A 102 -4.71 -7.66 -10.60
CA LEU A 102 -4.11 -6.34 -10.71
C LEU A 102 -3.76 -5.75 -9.33
N TRP A 103 -4.64 -5.94 -8.35
CA TRP A 103 -4.36 -5.50 -6.97
C TRP A 103 -3.20 -6.26 -6.36
N GLY A 104 -3.13 -7.59 -6.51
CA GLY A 104 -1.97 -8.39 -6.08
C GLY A 104 -0.66 -7.92 -6.71
N PHE A 105 -0.70 -7.58 -8.02
CA PHE A 105 0.46 -7.01 -8.72
C PHE A 105 0.92 -5.68 -8.11
N MET A 106 0.00 -4.78 -7.78
CA MET A 106 0.34 -3.48 -7.21
C MET A 106 0.69 -3.56 -5.72
N TYR A 107 0.03 -4.43 -4.96
CA TYR A 107 0.15 -4.54 -3.52
C TYR A 107 1.45 -5.19 -3.06
N SER A 108 1.80 -6.36 -3.63
CA SER A 108 2.89 -7.19 -3.11
C SER A 108 4.25 -6.50 -3.02
N PRO A 109 4.71 -5.74 -4.03
CA PRO A 109 5.99 -5.06 -3.97
C PRO A 109 5.99 -3.85 -3.03
N SER A 110 4.84 -3.39 -2.66
CA SER A 110 4.67 -2.11 -2.00
C SER A 110 5.37 -2.07 -0.63
N PHE A 111 5.36 -3.18 0.13
CA PHE A 111 6.04 -3.25 1.43
C PHE A 111 7.55 -3.03 1.31
N LEU A 112 8.19 -3.71 0.34
CA LEU A 112 9.61 -3.53 0.06
C LEU A 112 9.90 -2.10 -0.41
N ASN A 113 9.03 -1.55 -1.27
CA ASN A 113 9.15 -0.19 -1.77
C ASN A 113 9.08 0.86 -0.64
N ALA A 114 8.15 0.71 0.30
CA ALA A 114 8.01 1.63 1.44
C ALA A 114 9.26 1.65 2.31
N SER A 115 9.77 0.48 2.69
CA SER A 115 10.98 0.35 3.50
C SER A 115 12.19 0.90 2.76
N THR A 116 12.37 0.53 1.49
CA THR A 116 13.51 1.01 0.67
C THR A 116 13.46 2.53 0.49
N TYR A 117 12.28 3.11 0.24
CA TYR A 117 12.11 4.56 0.12
C TYR A 117 12.48 5.27 1.43
N MET A 118 12.06 4.74 2.57
CA MET A 118 12.41 5.30 3.87
C MET A 118 13.91 5.21 4.15
N ILE A 119 14.52 4.04 3.95
CA ILE A 119 15.95 3.81 4.17
C ILE A 119 16.80 4.72 3.27
N SER A 120 16.36 4.97 2.03
CA SER A 120 17.05 5.86 1.08
C SER A 120 17.21 7.29 1.58
N SER A 121 16.45 7.72 2.58
CA SER A 121 16.55 9.06 3.19
C SER A 121 17.62 9.18 4.28
N ALA A 122 18.19 8.05 4.74
CA ALA A 122 19.22 8.01 5.77
C ALA A 122 20.24 6.89 5.49
N PRO A 123 20.99 6.96 4.38
CA PRO A 123 21.93 5.91 3.98
C PRO A 123 23.07 5.72 4.98
N GLU A 124 23.40 6.75 5.77
CA GLU A 124 24.41 6.72 6.83
C GLU A 124 23.98 5.95 8.08
N ALA A 125 22.69 5.65 8.23
CA ALA A 125 22.10 4.96 9.40
C ALA A 125 21.07 3.91 8.99
N MET A 126 21.42 3.05 8.01
CA MET A 126 20.49 2.10 7.37
C MET A 126 19.82 1.15 8.37
N GLU A 127 20.58 0.59 9.32
CA GLU A 127 20.03 -0.35 10.32
C GLU A 127 18.98 0.32 11.22
N PHE A 128 19.27 1.55 11.66
CA PHE A 128 18.32 2.32 12.46
C PHE A 128 17.09 2.70 11.64
N ALA A 129 17.28 3.14 10.39
CA ALA A 129 16.19 3.48 9.48
C ALA A 129 15.29 2.26 9.22
N ASN A 130 15.86 1.06 9.05
CA ASN A 130 15.12 -0.18 8.86
C ASN A 130 14.32 -0.58 10.12
N SER A 131 14.94 -0.46 11.31
CA SER A 131 14.24 -0.72 12.58
C SER A 131 13.06 0.23 12.79
N LEU A 132 13.25 1.50 12.44
CA LEU A 132 12.20 2.51 12.53
C LEU A 132 11.10 2.28 11.47
N ALA A 133 11.47 1.89 10.24
CA ALA A 133 10.52 1.52 9.20
C ALA A 133 9.60 0.37 9.66
N THR A 134 10.18 -0.64 10.29
CA THR A 134 9.42 -1.76 10.86
C THR A 134 8.49 -1.30 11.99
N SER A 135 8.99 -0.48 12.92
CA SER A 135 8.20 0.00 14.06
C SER A 135 7.02 0.87 13.62
N PHE A 136 7.26 1.86 12.78
CA PHE A 136 6.19 2.71 12.23
C PHE A 136 5.28 1.95 11.25
N GLY A 137 5.82 0.94 10.55
CA GLY A 137 5.04 0.01 9.77
C GLY A 137 4.03 -0.75 10.62
N ASN A 138 4.45 -1.32 11.74
CA ASN A 138 3.56 -2.04 12.66
C ASN A 138 2.49 -1.13 13.28
N LEU A 139 2.83 0.13 13.57
CA LEU A 139 1.83 1.15 13.96
C LEU A 139 0.83 1.40 12.83
N GLY A 140 1.30 1.48 11.58
CA GLY A 140 0.45 1.59 10.40
C GLY A 140 -0.50 0.41 10.25
N VAL A 141 0.00 -0.83 10.41
CA VAL A 141 -0.84 -2.05 10.43
C VAL A 141 -1.93 -1.93 11.49
N SER A 142 -1.56 -1.62 12.73
CA SER A 142 -2.49 -1.55 13.85
C SER A 142 -3.58 -0.49 13.62
N ILE A 143 -3.20 0.72 13.21
CA ILE A 143 -4.15 1.82 12.97
C ILE A 143 -5.00 1.55 11.73
N GLY A 144 -4.40 1.10 10.62
CA GLY A 144 -5.13 0.77 9.41
C GLY A 144 -6.19 -0.31 9.64
N THR A 145 -5.80 -1.42 10.28
CA THR A 145 -6.72 -2.51 10.61
C THR A 145 -7.82 -2.06 11.57
N THR A 146 -7.48 -1.34 12.64
CA THR A 146 -8.48 -0.87 13.60
C THR A 146 -9.50 0.06 12.96
N LEU A 147 -9.06 1.03 12.17
CA LEU A 147 -9.96 1.96 11.48
C LEU A 147 -10.76 1.25 10.39
N GLY A 148 -10.18 0.28 9.68
CA GLY A 148 -10.90 -0.60 8.76
C GLY A 148 -12.04 -1.34 9.45
N GLY A 149 -11.79 -1.93 10.62
CA GLY A 149 -12.82 -2.59 11.43
C GLY A 149 -13.94 -1.64 11.88
N ILE A 150 -13.59 -0.41 12.27
CA ILE A 150 -14.58 0.62 12.63
C ILE A 150 -15.46 1.00 11.42
N ILE A 151 -14.86 1.14 10.23
CA ILE A 151 -15.62 1.40 8.99
C ILE A 151 -16.57 0.26 8.70
N ILE A 152 -16.14 -0.99 8.83
CA ILE A 152 -16.97 -2.18 8.59
C ILE A 152 -18.19 -2.19 9.52
N ILE A 153 -18.00 -1.91 10.80
CA ILE A 153 -19.08 -1.88 11.78
C ILE A 153 -20.10 -0.79 11.47
N LYS A 154 -19.65 0.38 11.00
CA LYS A 154 -20.52 1.54 10.79
C LYS A 154 -21.17 1.60 9.40
N TYR A 155 -20.45 1.18 8.38
CA TYR A 155 -20.82 1.44 6.98
C TYR A 155 -20.84 0.18 6.11
N GLY A 156 -20.16 -0.90 6.50
CA GLY A 156 -20.01 -2.12 5.72
C GLY A 156 -18.59 -2.31 5.18
N VAL A 157 -18.29 -3.56 4.82
CA VAL A 157 -16.94 -3.95 4.35
C VAL A 157 -16.58 -3.28 3.01
N GLU A 158 -17.56 -2.98 2.19
CA GLU A 158 -17.43 -2.33 0.89
C GLU A 158 -16.82 -0.93 0.96
N PHE A 159 -16.88 -0.26 2.12
CA PHE A 159 -16.29 1.07 2.30
C PHE A 159 -14.81 1.06 2.70
N THR A 160 -14.21 -0.09 2.97
CA THR A 160 -12.79 -0.17 3.35
C THR A 160 -11.84 0.38 2.27
N PRO A 161 -12.08 0.24 0.93
CA PRO A 161 -11.22 0.84 -0.09
C PRO A 161 -11.12 2.37 -0.02
N TRP A 162 -12.14 3.05 0.51
CA TRP A 162 -12.10 4.50 0.71
C TRP A 162 -11.10 4.91 1.78
N LEU A 163 -10.95 4.09 2.83
CA LEU A 163 -9.94 4.35 3.86
C LEU A 163 -8.52 4.15 3.30
N THR A 164 -8.32 3.10 2.47
CA THR A 164 -7.08 2.91 1.70
C THR A 164 -6.77 4.13 0.83
N PHE A 165 -7.77 4.69 0.16
CA PHE A 165 -7.61 5.88 -0.67
C PHE A 165 -7.18 7.09 0.15
N ILE A 166 -7.82 7.37 1.28
CA ILE A 166 -7.50 8.52 2.15
C ILE A 166 -6.06 8.42 2.65
N PHE A 167 -5.67 7.31 3.26
CA PHE A 167 -4.31 7.10 3.73
C PHE A 167 -3.28 7.11 2.60
N GLY A 168 -3.64 6.57 1.43
CA GLY A 168 -2.79 6.56 0.26
C GLY A 168 -2.50 7.97 -0.26
N ILE A 169 -3.49 8.86 -0.29
CA ILE A 169 -3.30 10.27 -0.64
C ILE A 169 -2.36 10.96 0.36
N LEU A 170 -2.50 10.69 1.66
CA LEU A 170 -1.57 11.20 2.67
C LEU A 170 -0.14 10.71 2.41
N ALA A 171 0.04 9.43 2.07
CA ALA A 171 1.36 8.88 1.74
C ALA A 171 1.97 9.52 0.48
N ILE A 172 1.18 9.70 -0.60
CA ILE A 172 1.62 10.40 -1.82
C ILE A 172 2.01 11.85 -1.52
N SER A 173 1.25 12.53 -0.68
CA SER A 173 1.56 13.91 -0.26
C SER A 173 2.92 13.99 0.45
N MET A 174 3.29 12.99 1.27
CA MET A 174 4.61 12.92 1.90
C MET A 174 5.74 12.72 0.87
N ILE A 175 5.52 11.92 -0.17
CA ILE A 175 6.49 11.78 -1.27
C ILE A 175 6.70 13.13 -1.97
N GLY A 176 5.64 13.85 -2.26
CA GLY A 176 5.69 15.18 -2.87
C GLY A 176 6.44 16.20 -1.99
N LEU A 177 6.17 16.23 -0.69
CA LEU A 177 6.86 17.09 0.26
C LEU A 177 8.36 16.80 0.33
N ARG A 178 8.75 15.52 0.33
CA ARG A 178 10.16 15.15 0.31
C ARG A 178 10.85 15.62 -0.96
N ALA A 179 10.22 15.45 -2.13
CA ALA A 179 10.78 15.90 -3.41
C ALA A 179 10.99 17.43 -3.44
N ILE A 180 10.07 18.22 -2.86
CA ILE A 180 10.22 19.67 -2.74
C ILE A 180 11.41 20.04 -1.88
N LEU A 181 11.64 19.36 -0.75
CA LEU A 181 12.78 19.62 0.14
C LEU A 181 14.11 19.27 -0.53
N GLU A 182 14.19 18.15 -1.24
CA GLU A 182 15.39 17.73 -1.96
C GLU A 182 15.75 18.75 -3.06
N ASN A 183 14.77 19.24 -3.83
CA ASN A 183 15.00 20.25 -4.86
C ASN A 183 15.48 21.59 -4.29
N LYS A 184 14.97 22.03 -3.15
CA LYS A 184 15.46 23.27 -2.49
C LYS A 184 16.91 23.16 -2.05
N LYS A 185 17.39 21.98 -1.66
CA LYS A 185 18.79 21.75 -1.29
C LYS A 185 19.76 21.83 -2.45
N HIS A 186 19.33 21.49 -3.65
CA HIS A 186 20.17 21.57 -4.86
C HIS A 186 20.18 22.96 -5.48
N SER A 187 19.27 23.85 -5.06
CA SER A 187 19.13 25.23 -5.56
C SER A 187 19.86 26.28 -4.68
N ASN A 188 20.31 25.90 -3.50
CA ASN A 188 21.13 26.69 -2.58
C ASN A 188 22.57 26.17 -2.52
#